data_9908e2da70ec14a4f56255292d392b31
#
_entry.id   9908e2da70ec14a4f56255292d392b31
#
_cell.length_a   1.000
_cell.length_b   1.000
_cell.length_c   1.000
_cell.angle_alpha   90.00
_cell.angle_beta   90.00
_cell.angle_gamma   90.00
#
_symmetry.space_group_name_H-M   'P 1'
#
loop_
_entity.id
_entity.type
_entity.pdbx_description
1 polymer ?
#
loop_
_entity_poly.entity_id
_entity_poly.type
_entity_poly.pdbx_seq_one_letter_code
_entity_poly.pdbx_strand_id
1 'polypeptide(L)'
;MSTLAGKTISILGASTSTFDGYSNSASYNTTLPLNAPYYPKPEFMSDVRDTWWMRTIDALQLKLCVNNSWSGSCITTVTDGDEKAGCMLRATQLHNDREQIEPDIIILITGGNDALRGYEAGTYTGVSGIYDGERNEYIGDCTVFADAYATMVHKVKMRYPKADVYVCSMMHWVVTKHDRGVEQYNTVVRQIADDFGVTYIDFYNQSGIQPDTVGTYLHTDGIHPNPLGFAQMADCVVEVLRSKYGE
;
A
#
# COMPACT_ATOMS: atom_id res chain seq x y z
N MET A 1 -1.10 27.04 -11.11
CA MET A 1 -1.37 25.67 -11.60
C MET A 1 -0.95 24.72 -10.49
N SER A 2 -1.71 23.67 -10.24
CA SER A 2 -1.36 22.65 -9.24
C SER A 2 0.02 22.04 -9.56
N THR A 3 0.88 21.89 -8.56
CA THR A 3 2.20 21.23 -8.68
C THR A 3 2.06 19.72 -8.80
N LEU A 4 0.87 19.18 -8.46
CA LEU A 4 0.50 17.76 -8.54
C LEU A 4 -0.03 17.37 -9.92
N ALA A 5 -0.69 18.27 -10.64
CA ALA A 5 -1.32 17.95 -11.91
C ALA A 5 -0.32 17.38 -12.94
N GLY A 6 -0.66 16.20 -13.47
CA GLY A 6 0.14 15.49 -14.45
C GLY A 6 1.27 14.62 -13.90
N LYS A 7 1.55 14.68 -12.57
CA LYS A 7 2.48 13.74 -11.92
C LYS A 7 1.99 12.31 -11.99
N THR A 8 2.92 11.37 -12.01
CA THR A 8 2.63 9.95 -12.09
C THR A 8 2.60 9.32 -10.70
N ILE A 9 1.63 8.42 -10.47
CA ILE A 9 1.46 7.72 -9.21
C ILE A 9 1.51 6.21 -9.40
N SER A 10 2.26 5.52 -8.54
CA SER A 10 2.25 4.06 -8.45
C SER A 10 1.79 3.59 -7.07
N ILE A 11 1.16 2.42 -7.06
CA ILE A 11 0.56 1.83 -5.86
C ILE A 11 1.09 0.43 -5.68
N LEU A 12 1.55 0.10 -4.48
CA LEU A 12 1.77 -1.26 -4.02
C LEU A 12 0.78 -1.56 -2.91
N GLY A 13 -0.17 -2.45 -3.18
CA GLY A 13 -1.28 -2.72 -2.27
C GLY A 13 -1.72 -4.18 -2.25
N ALA A 14 -2.82 -4.41 -1.54
CA ALA A 14 -3.52 -5.68 -1.47
C ALA A 14 -4.95 -5.54 -2.07
N SER A 15 -5.91 -6.35 -1.61
CA SER A 15 -7.29 -6.40 -2.15
C SER A 15 -7.97 -5.04 -2.24
N THR A 16 -7.81 -4.18 -1.24
CA THR A 16 -8.41 -2.83 -1.19
C THR A 16 -7.94 -1.89 -2.31
N SER A 17 -6.89 -2.25 -3.02
CA SER A 17 -6.35 -1.43 -4.11
C SER A 17 -6.44 -2.10 -5.47
N THR A 18 -6.95 -3.35 -5.56
CA THR A 18 -7.11 -4.06 -6.83
C THR A 18 -8.34 -3.59 -7.60
N PHE A 19 -8.26 -3.64 -8.92
CA PHE A 19 -9.40 -3.58 -9.82
C PHE A 19 -9.05 -4.25 -11.14
N ASP A 20 -9.97 -5.04 -11.71
CA ASP A 20 -9.73 -5.77 -12.94
C ASP A 20 -9.37 -4.82 -14.10
N GLY A 21 -8.37 -5.20 -14.88
CA GLY A 21 -7.82 -4.37 -15.95
C GLY A 21 -6.87 -3.24 -15.51
N TYR A 22 -6.75 -2.97 -14.20
CA TYR A 22 -5.91 -1.87 -13.67
C TYR A 22 -4.81 -2.34 -12.74
N SER A 23 -4.99 -3.43 -12.01
CA SER A 23 -3.99 -3.93 -11.09
C SER A 23 -3.15 -5.02 -11.72
N ASN A 24 -1.84 -4.86 -11.63
CA ASN A 24 -0.84 -5.83 -12.06
C ASN A 24 -1.19 -6.53 -13.38
N SER A 25 -1.63 -5.74 -14.35
CA SER A 25 -2.01 -6.27 -15.65
C SER A 25 -0.78 -6.40 -16.55
N ALA A 26 -0.85 -7.30 -17.53
CA ALA A 26 0.10 -7.36 -18.64
C ALA A 26 0.26 -6.01 -19.38
N SER A 27 -0.55 -5.00 -19.04
CA SER A 27 -0.44 -3.65 -19.58
C SER A 27 0.78 -2.88 -19.07
N TYR A 28 1.26 -3.17 -17.86
CA TYR A 28 2.37 -2.43 -17.24
C TYR A 28 3.69 -3.17 -17.37
N ASN A 29 3.70 -4.44 -17.02
CA ASN A 29 4.91 -5.26 -16.97
C ASN A 29 4.56 -6.71 -17.31
N THR A 30 5.28 -7.29 -18.29
CA THR A 30 5.02 -8.65 -18.77
C THR A 30 5.71 -9.73 -17.93
N THR A 31 6.60 -9.35 -17.02
CA THR A 31 7.37 -10.28 -16.18
C THR A 31 6.68 -10.63 -14.87
N LEU A 32 5.70 -9.81 -14.44
CA LEU A 32 4.95 -10.08 -13.23
C LEU A 32 3.83 -11.10 -13.50
N PRO A 33 3.63 -12.06 -12.59
CA PRO A 33 2.51 -12.98 -12.70
C PRO A 33 1.18 -12.21 -12.62
N LEU A 34 0.16 -12.68 -13.36
CA LEU A 34 -1.18 -12.09 -13.31
C LEU A 34 -1.76 -12.26 -11.91
N ASN A 35 -2.22 -11.16 -11.32
CA ASN A 35 -2.87 -11.20 -10.02
C ASN A 35 -4.34 -11.66 -10.11
N ALA A 36 -4.89 -12.01 -8.95
CA ALA A 36 -6.32 -12.14 -8.76
C ALA A 36 -6.86 -10.83 -8.18
N PRO A 37 -7.60 -10.01 -8.93
CA PRO A 37 -8.22 -8.80 -8.39
C PRO A 37 -9.36 -9.18 -7.45
N TYR A 38 -9.60 -8.34 -6.44
CA TYR A 38 -10.79 -8.46 -5.59
C TYR A 38 -12.01 -7.83 -6.25
N TYR A 39 -11.82 -6.67 -6.89
CA TYR A 39 -12.86 -5.96 -7.62
C TYR A 39 -12.70 -6.16 -9.14
N PRO A 40 -13.78 -6.07 -9.92
CA PRO A 40 -15.14 -5.72 -9.52
C PRO A 40 -15.89 -6.90 -8.87
N LYS A 41 -16.64 -6.56 -7.81
CA LYS A 41 -17.69 -7.42 -7.26
C LYS A 41 -18.96 -6.57 -7.26
N PRO A 42 -19.97 -6.86 -8.10
CA PRO A 42 -21.13 -5.99 -8.27
C PRO A 42 -21.87 -5.68 -6.98
N GLU A 43 -21.89 -6.62 -6.05
CA GLU A 43 -22.46 -6.44 -4.72
C GLU A 43 -21.68 -5.47 -3.82
N PHE A 44 -20.41 -5.23 -4.14
CA PHE A 44 -19.52 -4.35 -3.38
C PHE A 44 -19.18 -3.09 -4.16
N MET A 45 -18.57 -3.23 -5.33
CA MET A 45 -18.16 -2.14 -6.18
C MET A 45 -17.91 -2.64 -7.60
N SER A 46 -18.45 -1.92 -8.59
CA SER A 46 -18.34 -2.28 -10.01
C SER A 46 -17.67 -1.18 -10.86
N ASP A 47 -17.48 0.02 -10.32
CA ASP A 47 -16.87 1.14 -11.04
C ASP A 47 -15.48 1.45 -10.44
N VAL A 48 -14.47 1.48 -11.29
CA VAL A 48 -13.10 1.82 -10.89
C VAL A 48 -13.00 3.22 -10.29
N ARG A 49 -13.88 4.14 -10.72
CA ARG A 49 -13.93 5.51 -10.18
C ARG A 49 -14.35 5.58 -8.72
N ASP A 50 -14.90 4.50 -8.18
CA ASP A 50 -15.22 4.41 -6.76
C ASP A 50 -14.05 3.96 -5.89
N THR A 51 -12.94 3.51 -6.47
CA THR A 51 -11.73 3.16 -5.72
C THR A 51 -11.08 4.40 -5.11
N TRP A 52 -10.45 4.24 -3.95
CA TRP A 52 -9.74 5.33 -3.28
C TRP A 52 -8.67 5.96 -4.17
N TRP A 53 -7.94 5.15 -4.92
CA TRP A 53 -6.83 5.62 -5.74
C TRP A 53 -7.29 6.31 -7.03
N MET A 54 -8.39 5.88 -7.67
CA MET A 54 -8.91 6.58 -8.84
C MET A 54 -9.53 7.91 -8.42
N ARG A 55 -10.24 7.97 -7.29
CA ARG A 55 -10.73 9.24 -6.72
C ARG A 55 -9.58 10.19 -6.42
N THR A 56 -8.46 9.70 -5.87
CA THR A 56 -7.25 10.52 -5.64
C THR A 56 -6.67 11.03 -6.96
N ILE A 57 -6.55 10.17 -7.97
CA ILE A 57 -6.05 10.52 -9.29
C ILE A 57 -6.90 11.62 -9.92
N ASP A 58 -8.22 11.47 -9.90
CA ASP A 58 -9.16 12.44 -10.48
C ASP A 58 -9.11 13.78 -9.71
N ALA A 59 -9.12 13.75 -8.38
CA ALA A 59 -9.12 14.95 -7.54
C ALA A 59 -7.84 15.79 -7.67
N LEU A 60 -6.69 15.15 -7.94
CA LEU A 60 -5.39 15.80 -8.05
C LEU A 60 -4.86 15.87 -9.48
N GLN A 61 -5.64 15.40 -10.47
CA GLN A 61 -5.25 15.35 -11.89
C GLN A 61 -3.93 14.60 -12.12
N LEU A 62 -3.71 13.52 -11.37
CA LEU A 62 -2.55 12.65 -11.51
C LEU A 62 -2.70 11.71 -12.72
N LYS A 63 -1.65 10.94 -12.99
CA LYS A 63 -1.66 9.87 -13.99
C LYS A 63 -1.24 8.56 -13.33
N LEU A 64 -2.00 7.48 -13.54
CA LEU A 64 -1.60 6.17 -13.07
C LEU A 64 -0.36 5.70 -13.85
N CYS A 65 0.73 5.43 -13.12
CA CYS A 65 1.91 4.77 -13.66
C CYS A 65 1.72 3.24 -13.58
N VAL A 66 1.67 2.70 -12.35
CA VAL A 66 1.43 1.27 -12.10
C VAL A 66 0.59 1.08 -10.85
N ASN A 67 -0.40 0.19 -10.91
CA ASN A 67 -1.04 -0.36 -9.72
C ASN A 67 -0.59 -1.83 -9.56
N ASN A 68 0.45 -2.06 -8.76
CA ASN A 68 0.96 -3.39 -8.44
C ASN A 68 0.32 -3.92 -7.14
N SER A 69 -1.01 -3.97 -7.13
CA SER A 69 -1.77 -4.53 -6.00
C SER A 69 -2.18 -5.97 -6.28
N TRP A 70 -2.19 -6.82 -5.26
CA TRP A 70 -2.55 -8.22 -5.35
C TRP A 70 -3.49 -8.63 -4.21
N SER A 71 -4.70 -9.10 -4.56
CA SER A 71 -5.68 -9.52 -3.55
C SER A 71 -5.14 -10.66 -2.69
N GLY A 72 -5.27 -10.51 -1.36
CA GLY A 72 -4.81 -11.50 -0.39
C GLY A 72 -3.31 -11.50 -0.12
N SER A 73 -2.51 -10.68 -0.81
CA SER A 73 -1.06 -10.65 -0.60
C SER A 73 -0.67 -10.07 0.76
N CYS A 74 0.42 -10.61 1.33
CA CYS A 74 1.09 -10.12 2.52
C CYS A 74 2.32 -9.26 2.18
N ILE A 75 2.87 -8.59 3.19
CA ILE A 75 4.22 -8.04 3.11
C ILE A 75 5.24 -9.16 3.26
N THR A 76 4.97 -10.05 4.24
CA THR A 76 5.86 -11.17 4.58
C THR A 76 5.85 -12.27 3.53
N THR A 77 6.89 -13.10 3.56
CA THR A 77 7.04 -14.27 2.68
C THR A 77 6.40 -15.54 3.25
N VAL A 78 5.75 -15.47 4.42
CA VAL A 78 5.22 -16.66 5.14
C VAL A 78 4.32 -17.54 4.27
N THR A 79 3.40 -16.92 3.50
CA THR A 79 2.48 -17.68 2.63
C THR A 79 2.67 -17.40 1.15
N ASP A 80 3.15 -16.21 0.81
CA ASP A 80 3.12 -15.71 -0.56
C ASP A 80 4.41 -15.97 -1.32
N GLY A 81 5.47 -16.36 -0.60
CA GLY A 81 6.78 -16.57 -1.20
C GLY A 81 7.31 -15.31 -1.91
N ASP A 82 8.24 -15.50 -2.83
CA ASP A 82 8.95 -14.39 -3.47
C ASP A 82 8.12 -13.66 -4.54
N GLU A 83 7.08 -14.27 -5.07
CA GLU A 83 6.30 -13.71 -6.18
C GLU A 83 5.29 -12.66 -5.73
N LYS A 84 4.62 -12.90 -4.58
CA LYS A 84 3.48 -12.09 -4.11
C LYS A 84 3.81 -11.18 -2.95
N ALA A 85 4.80 -11.56 -2.14
CA ALA A 85 5.18 -10.81 -0.95
C ALA A 85 5.58 -9.37 -1.30
N GLY A 86 5.05 -8.41 -0.54
CA GLY A 86 5.30 -6.99 -0.77
C GLY A 86 6.77 -6.60 -0.61
N CYS A 87 7.51 -7.28 0.26
CA CYS A 87 8.93 -7.03 0.51
C CYS A 87 9.87 -7.57 -0.59
N MET A 88 9.36 -8.36 -1.54
CA MET A 88 10.18 -9.03 -2.54
C MET A 88 10.15 -8.30 -3.90
N LEU A 89 9.92 -8.99 -4.99
CA LEU A 89 10.01 -8.46 -6.35
C LEU A 89 9.06 -7.27 -6.59
N ARG A 90 7.87 -7.29 -6.02
CA ARG A 90 6.85 -6.24 -6.21
C ARG A 90 7.33 -4.85 -5.79
N ALA A 91 8.18 -4.74 -4.75
CA ALA A 91 8.75 -3.48 -4.30
C ALA A 91 9.56 -2.74 -5.39
N THR A 92 10.14 -3.48 -6.33
CA THR A 92 10.95 -2.91 -7.42
C THR A 92 10.24 -2.85 -8.77
N GLN A 93 8.95 -3.22 -8.82
CA GLN A 93 8.12 -3.31 -10.03
C GLN A 93 6.99 -2.28 -10.01
N LEU A 94 7.35 -1.00 -9.76
CA LEU A 94 6.42 0.13 -9.65
C LEU A 94 6.59 1.15 -10.79
N HIS A 95 7.28 0.79 -11.86
CA HIS A 95 7.45 1.57 -13.08
C HIS A 95 6.74 0.91 -14.27
N ASN A 96 6.36 1.69 -15.26
CA ASN A 96 5.71 1.18 -16.46
C ASN A 96 6.76 0.89 -17.53
N ASP A 97 7.15 -0.38 -17.66
CA ASP A 97 8.18 -0.83 -18.62
C ASP A 97 7.79 -0.60 -20.07
N ARG A 98 6.52 -0.65 -20.39
CA ARG A 98 6.06 -0.48 -21.78
C ARG A 98 6.15 0.96 -22.26
N GLU A 99 5.80 1.88 -21.38
CA GLU A 99 5.80 3.32 -21.67
C GLU A 99 7.07 4.01 -21.19
N GLN A 100 7.99 3.29 -20.53
CA GLN A 100 9.22 3.80 -19.94
C GLN A 100 8.96 4.96 -18.96
N ILE A 101 7.93 4.82 -18.13
CA ILE A 101 7.53 5.83 -17.16
C ILE A 101 7.94 5.38 -15.75
N GLU A 102 8.68 6.24 -15.06
CA GLU A 102 8.97 6.14 -13.63
C GLU A 102 7.93 6.92 -12.82
N PRO A 103 7.59 6.47 -11.60
CA PRO A 103 6.63 7.20 -10.76
C PRO A 103 7.25 8.45 -10.12
N ASP A 104 6.47 9.53 -10.03
CA ASP A 104 6.76 10.69 -9.17
C ASP A 104 6.34 10.43 -7.72
N ILE A 105 5.26 9.66 -7.54
CA ILE A 105 4.63 9.37 -6.26
C ILE A 105 4.44 7.85 -6.13
N ILE A 106 4.80 7.30 -4.98
CA ILE A 106 4.56 5.89 -4.66
C ILE A 106 3.79 5.79 -3.35
N ILE A 107 2.65 5.09 -3.36
CA ILE A 107 1.86 4.80 -2.16
C ILE A 107 1.94 3.30 -1.84
N LEU A 108 2.43 2.99 -0.63
CA LEU A 108 2.53 1.64 -0.09
C LEU A 108 1.40 1.42 0.91
N ILE A 109 0.39 0.66 0.49
CA ILE A 109 -0.82 0.38 1.28
C ILE A 109 -1.03 -1.13 1.38
N THR A 110 -0.33 -1.75 2.31
CA THR A 110 -0.32 -3.20 2.49
C THR A 110 -0.02 -3.56 3.95
N GLY A 111 -0.08 -4.85 4.31
CA GLY A 111 0.11 -5.34 5.67
C GLY A 111 -1.17 -5.80 6.37
N GLY A 112 -2.34 -5.43 5.85
CA GLY A 112 -3.61 -5.86 6.43
C GLY A 112 -3.77 -7.38 6.46
N ASN A 113 -3.31 -8.10 5.44
CA ASN A 113 -3.38 -9.55 5.41
C ASN A 113 -2.43 -10.21 6.41
N ASP A 114 -1.28 -9.59 6.71
CA ASP A 114 -0.36 -10.06 7.74
C ASP A 114 -1.03 -9.99 9.12
N ALA A 115 -1.65 -8.85 9.43
CA ALA A 115 -2.40 -8.65 10.67
C ALA A 115 -3.59 -9.60 10.79
N LEU A 116 -4.43 -9.72 9.75
CA LEU A 116 -5.58 -10.62 9.72
C LEU A 116 -5.21 -12.10 9.90
N ARG A 117 -4.05 -12.51 9.41
CA ARG A 117 -3.53 -13.86 9.59
C ARG A 117 -2.79 -14.05 10.92
N GLY A 118 -2.59 -12.96 11.67
CA GLY A 118 -1.90 -12.97 12.95
C GLY A 118 -0.41 -13.29 12.85
N TYR A 119 0.24 -12.90 11.74
CA TYR A 119 1.68 -13.04 11.61
C TYR A 119 2.40 -12.14 12.61
N GLU A 120 3.64 -12.48 12.94
CA GLU A 120 4.40 -11.74 13.94
C GLU A 120 4.69 -10.32 13.46
N ALA A 121 4.27 -9.31 14.24
CA ALA A 121 4.58 -7.92 13.93
C ALA A 121 6.07 -7.62 14.06
N GLY A 122 6.73 -8.23 15.02
CA GLY A 122 8.15 -8.00 15.30
C GLY A 122 8.44 -6.62 15.85
N THR A 123 9.72 -6.28 15.89
CA THR A 123 10.22 -4.97 16.34
C THR A 123 11.21 -4.44 15.30
N TYR A 124 10.97 -3.23 14.82
CA TYR A 124 11.90 -2.57 13.91
C TYR A 124 13.17 -2.13 14.66
N THR A 125 14.34 -2.53 14.16
CA THR A 125 15.64 -2.28 14.80
C THR A 125 16.56 -1.36 13.99
N GLY A 126 16.00 -0.68 12.97
CA GLY A 126 16.76 0.21 12.10
C GLY A 126 17.23 -0.47 10.80
N VAL A 127 17.74 0.34 9.87
CA VAL A 127 18.19 -0.14 8.55
C VAL A 127 19.27 -1.22 8.65
N SER A 128 20.19 -1.09 9.61
CA SER A 128 21.26 -2.08 9.83
C SER A 128 20.74 -3.47 10.24
N GLY A 129 19.52 -3.57 10.76
CA GLY A 129 18.87 -4.85 11.06
C GLY A 129 18.35 -5.58 9.84
N ILE A 130 18.15 -4.87 8.71
CA ILE A 130 17.55 -5.45 7.51
C ILE A 130 18.47 -5.43 6.29
N TYR A 131 19.52 -4.62 6.30
CA TYR A 131 20.41 -4.44 5.17
C TYR A 131 21.87 -4.24 5.60
N ASP A 132 22.75 -5.08 5.07
CA ASP A 132 24.20 -4.99 5.22
C ASP A 132 24.78 -4.17 4.04
N GLY A 133 25.10 -2.90 4.30
CA GLY A 133 25.63 -1.99 3.27
C GLY A 133 27.04 -2.36 2.78
N GLU A 134 27.84 -3.07 3.57
CA GLU A 134 29.19 -3.51 3.16
C GLU A 134 29.11 -4.67 2.17
N ARG A 135 28.17 -5.60 2.40
CA ARG A 135 27.94 -6.76 1.54
C ARG A 135 26.92 -6.49 0.42
N ASN A 136 26.19 -5.40 0.51
CA ASN A 136 25.06 -5.08 -0.38
C ASN A 136 23.98 -6.18 -0.37
N GLU A 137 23.65 -6.67 0.84
CA GLU A 137 22.73 -7.80 1.03
C GLU A 137 21.59 -7.46 1.99
N TYR A 138 20.39 -7.98 1.71
CA TYR A 138 19.28 -7.96 2.66
C TYR A 138 19.44 -9.12 3.64
N ILE A 139 19.47 -8.79 4.94
CA ILE A 139 19.69 -9.72 6.05
C ILE A 139 18.48 -9.85 6.98
N GLY A 140 17.45 -9.01 6.80
CA GLY A 140 16.23 -9.04 7.60
C GLY A 140 15.40 -10.29 7.34
N ASP A 141 14.73 -10.78 8.38
CA ASP A 141 13.82 -11.93 8.29
C ASP A 141 12.47 -11.52 7.71
N CYS A 142 12.31 -11.66 6.39
CA CYS A 142 11.07 -11.34 5.70
C CYS A 142 9.86 -12.23 6.09
N THR A 143 9.99 -13.16 7.02
CA THR A 143 8.85 -13.84 7.66
C THR A 143 8.27 -13.03 8.83
N VAL A 144 9.01 -12.03 9.34
CA VAL A 144 8.57 -11.09 10.38
C VAL A 144 8.15 -9.78 9.74
N PHE A 145 6.99 -9.24 10.14
CA PHE A 145 6.41 -8.06 9.49
C PHE A 145 7.31 -6.82 9.53
N ALA A 146 7.95 -6.52 10.65
CA ALA A 146 8.81 -5.35 10.81
C ALA A 146 9.95 -5.36 9.78
N ASP A 147 10.66 -6.48 9.67
CA ASP A 147 11.79 -6.63 8.74
C ASP A 147 11.32 -6.63 7.29
N ALA A 148 10.21 -7.32 7.00
CA ALA A 148 9.62 -7.36 5.67
C ALA A 148 9.16 -5.96 5.22
N TYR A 149 8.49 -5.19 6.11
CA TYR A 149 8.03 -3.85 5.78
C TYR A 149 9.20 -2.88 5.55
N ALA A 150 10.20 -2.91 6.43
CA ALA A 150 11.40 -2.09 6.29
C ALA A 150 12.18 -2.46 5.00
N THR A 151 12.32 -3.75 4.70
CA THR A 151 12.93 -4.24 3.46
C THR A 151 12.19 -3.73 2.22
N MET A 152 10.84 -3.76 2.22
CA MET A 152 10.03 -3.19 1.14
C MET A 152 10.32 -1.70 0.94
N VAL A 153 10.26 -0.90 2.01
CA VAL A 153 10.49 0.56 1.93
C VAL A 153 11.91 0.85 1.46
N HIS A 154 12.91 0.13 1.97
CA HIS A 154 14.31 0.29 1.54
C HIS A 154 14.48 -0.02 0.04
N LYS A 155 13.95 -1.16 -0.45
CA LYS A 155 13.99 -1.52 -1.88
C LYS A 155 13.33 -0.46 -2.76
N VAL A 156 12.16 0.05 -2.35
CA VAL A 156 11.45 1.11 -3.06
C VAL A 156 12.32 2.37 -3.16
N LYS A 157 12.88 2.84 -2.04
CA LYS A 157 13.72 4.05 -2.04
C LYS A 157 14.99 3.89 -2.87
N MET A 158 15.62 2.73 -2.82
CA MET A 158 16.81 2.44 -3.62
C MET A 158 16.50 2.40 -5.12
N ARG A 159 15.36 1.80 -5.49
CA ARG A 159 14.98 1.68 -6.91
C ARG A 159 14.39 2.99 -7.47
N TYR A 160 13.69 3.78 -6.66
CA TYR A 160 12.99 5.00 -7.07
C TYR A 160 13.46 6.22 -6.27
N PRO A 161 14.73 6.62 -6.36
CA PRO A 161 15.31 7.66 -5.48
C PRO A 161 14.75 9.06 -5.72
N LYS A 162 13.99 9.26 -6.78
CA LYS A 162 13.36 10.55 -7.13
C LYS A 162 11.87 10.59 -6.76
N ALA A 163 11.28 9.45 -6.44
CA ALA A 163 9.86 9.39 -6.09
C ALA A 163 9.61 9.84 -4.65
N ASP A 164 8.54 10.58 -4.43
CA ASP A 164 8.00 10.80 -3.10
C ASP A 164 7.27 9.53 -2.64
N VAL A 165 7.76 8.93 -1.55
CA VAL A 165 7.24 7.67 -1.03
C VAL A 165 6.33 7.93 0.16
N TYR A 166 5.16 7.30 0.15
CA TYR A 166 4.14 7.34 1.19
C TYR A 166 3.85 5.94 1.68
N VAL A 167 3.76 5.78 2.99
CA VAL A 167 3.34 4.54 3.64
C VAL A 167 2.05 4.78 4.40
N CYS A 168 1.11 3.84 4.32
CA CYS A 168 -0.19 3.97 4.96
C CYS A 168 -0.29 3.09 6.20
N SER A 169 -0.94 3.61 7.26
CA SER A 169 -1.45 2.75 8.33
C SER A 169 -2.58 1.86 7.81
N MET A 170 -2.81 0.77 8.49
CA MET A 170 -4.06 0.02 8.37
C MET A 170 -5.18 0.82 9.05
N MET A 171 -6.38 0.79 8.47
CA MET A 171 -7.58 1.38 9.06
C MET A 171 -8.20 0.46 10.09
N HIS A 172 -9.24 0.93 10.78
CA HIS A 172 -10.08 0.07 11.60
C HIS A 172 -10.89 -0.90 10.73
N TRP A 173 -11.07 -2.12 11.24
CA TRP A 173 -11.99 -3.13 10.69
C TRP A 173 -12.68 -3.88 11.82
N VAL A 174 -13.62 -4.74 11.48
CA VAL A 174 -14.28 -5.60 12.47
C VAL A 174 -13.27 -6.66 12.92
N VAL A 175 -12.93 -6.64 14.21
CA VAL A 175 -11.97 -7.58 14.83
C VAL A 175 -12.43 -9.02 14.65
N THR A 176 -11.55 -9.86 14.15
CA THR A 176 -11.75 -11.31 14.05
C THR A 176 -10.94 -12.05 15.11
N LYS A 177 -11.24 -13.35 15.32
CA LYS A 177 -10.52 -14.17 16.31
C LYS A 177 -9.01 -14.27 16.08
N HIS A 178 -8.55 -14.02 14.87
CA HIS A 178 -7.14 -14.12 14.48
C HIS A 178 -6.46 -12.74 14.37
N ASP A 179 -7.22 -11.66 14.52
CA ASP A 179 -6.71 -10.32 14.47
C ASP A 179 -5.97 -10.00 15.78
N ARG A 180 -4.66 -9.74 15.69
CA ARG A 180 -3.82 -9.33 16.82
C ARG A 180 -3.92 -7.84 17.14
N GLY A 181 -4.84 -7.12 16.48
CA GLY A 181 -4.94 -5.67 16.56
C GLY A 181 -3.95 -5.00 15.62
N VAL A 182 -4.41 -4.00 14.89
CA VAL A 182 -3.60 -3.30 13.88
C VAL A 182 -2.61 -2.31 14.49
N GLU A 183 -2.81 -1.92 15.75
CA GLU A 183 -2.03 -0.87 16.42
C GLU A 183 -0.55 -1.21 16.48
N GLN A 184 -0.20 -2.46 16.79
CA GLN A 184 1.20 -2.88 16.84
C GLN A 184 1.88 -2.80 15.47
N TYR A 185 1.17 -3.17 14.40
CA TYR A 185 1.69 -3.06 13.02
C TYR A 185 1.79 -1.60 12.59
N ASN A 186 0.78 -0.78 12.90
CA ASN A 186 0.79 0.66 12.61
C ASN A 186 1.93 1.39 13.36
N THR A 187 2.24 0.96 14.58
CA THR A 187 3.40 1.47 15.33
C THR A 187 4.70 1.18 14.59
N VAL A 188 4.88 -0.04 14.11
CA VAL A 188 6.06 -0.44 13.30
C VAL A 188 6.14 0.38 12.00
N VAL A 189 5.02 0.51 11.27
CA VAL A 189 4.98 1.31 10.03
C VAL A 189 5.35 2.77 10.29
N ARG A 190 4.89 3.36 11.40
CA ARG A 190 5.23 4.72 11.79
C ARG A 190 6.73 4.87 12.06
N GLN A 191 7.30 3.97 12.85
CA GLN A 191 8.75 3.99 13.15
C GLN A 191 9.59 3.87 11.88
N ILE A 192 9.21 3.00 10.96
CA ILE A 192 9.87 2.85 9.68
C ILE A 192 9.73 4.12 8.84
N ALA A 193 8.54 4.74 8.81
CA ALA A 193 8.31 5.99 8.08
C ALA A 193 9.25 7.10 8.57
N ASP A 194 9.35 7.26 9.89
CA ASP A 194 10.20 8.28 10.52
C ASP A 194 11.68 8.05 10.19
N ASP A 195 12.18 6.82 10.33
CA ASP A 195 13.60 6.48 10.09
C ASP A 195 13.99 6.62 8.61
N PHE A 196 13.12 6.20 7.70
CA PHE A 196 13.37 6.33 6.26
C PHE A 196 13.07 7.73 5.70
N GLY A 197 12.47 8.63 6.48
CA GLY A 197 12.05 9.96 6.05
C GLY A 197 10.99 9.91 4.94
N VAL A 198 10.10 8.92 4.98
CA VAL A 198 8.94 8.81 4.07
C VAL A 198 7.69 9.35 4.75
N THR A 199 6.71 9.79 3.96
CA THR A 199 5.49 10.38 4.51
C THR A 199 4.52 9.29 4.96
N TYR A 200 4.03 9.40 6.19
CA TYR A 200 3.02 8.50 6.76
C TYR A 200 1.61 9.04 6.52
N ILE A 201 0.73 8.21 5.97
CA ILE A 201 -0.70 8.50 5.81
C ILE A 201 -1.45 7.73 6.90
N ASP A 202 -2.08 8.43 7.81
CA ASP A 202 -2.70 7.87 9.00
C ASP A 202 -4.19 7.54 8.77
N PHE A 203 -4.48 6.46 8.05
CA PHE A 203 -5.87 6.00 7.89
C PHE A 203 -6.50 5.57 9.22
N TYR A 204 -5.72 5.08 10.17
CA TYR A 204 -6.23 4.61 11.46
C TYR A 204 -6.92 5.71 12.23
N ASN A 205 -6.31 6.91 12.28
CA ASN A 205 -6.85 8.03 13.04
C ASN A 205 -7.59 9.08 12.19
N GLN A 206 -7.27 9.18 10.89
CA GLN A 206 -7.69 10.33 10.07
C GLN A 206 -8.68 9.97 8.96
N SER A 207 -8.86 8.69 8.61
CA SER A 207 -9.80 8.31 7.54
C SER A 207 -11.27 8.49 7.89
N GLY A 208 -11.63 8.72 9.16
CA GLY A 208 -13.02 8.71 9.60
C GLY A 208 -13.65 7.33 9.72
N ILE A 209 -12.92 6.27 9.34
CA ILE A 209 -13.34 4.89 9.56
C ILE A 209 -12.90 4.49 10.96
N GLN A 210 -13.80 4.60 11.92
CA GLN A 210 -13.57 4.39 13.35
C GLN A 210 -14.40 3.21 13.87
N PRO A 211 -14.13 2.66 15.06
CA PRO A 211 -14.88 1.51 15.58
C PRO A 211 -16.40 1.69 15.60
N ASP A 212 -16.89 2.91 15.79
CA ASP A 212 -18.32 3.23 15.80
C ASP A 212 -18.88 3.52 14.39
N THR A 213 -18.05 3.73 13.39
CA THR A 213 -18.45 4.03 12.01
C THR A 213 -18.13 2.92 11.00
N VAL A 214 -17.43 1.86 11.38
CA VAL A 214 -17.06 0.73 10.49
C VAL A 214 -18.27 0.17 9.75
N GLY A 215 -19.44 0.08 10.39
CA GLY A 215 -20.68 -0.41 9.76
C GLY A 215 -21.20 0.48 8.63
N THR A 216 -20.80 1.75 8.58
CA THR A 216 -21.15 2.68 7.51
C THR A 216 -20.19 2.59 6.33
N TYR A 217 -18.92 2.37 6.59
CA TYR A 217 -17.84 2.51 5.62
C TYR A 217 -17.26 1.19 5.10
N LEU A 218 -17.51 0.07 5.80
CA LEU A 218 -17.08 -1.24 5.35
C LEU A 218 -18.23 -2.05 4.76
N HIS A 219 -17.89 -3.02 3.94
CA HIS A 219 -18.81 -4.05 3.48
C HIS A 219 -19.18 -5.02 4.61
N THR A 220 -20.13 -5.89 4.33
CA THR A 220 -20.61 -6.92 5.27
C THR A 220 -19.53 -7.91 5.70
N ASP A 221 -18.41 -7.98 5.01
CA ASP A 221 -17.24 -8.76 5.42
C ASP A 221 -16.46 -8.10 6.58
N GLY A 222 -16.76 -6.85 6.88
CA GLY A 222 -16.16 -6.10 7.99
C GLY A 222 -14.69 -5.71 7.78
N ILE A 223 -14.17 -5.86 6.56
CA ILE A 223 -12.74 -5.65 6.23
C ILE A 223 -12.58 -4.66 5.09
N HIS A 224 -13.28 -4.89 3.98
CA HIS A 224 -13.10 -4.10 2.77
C HIS A 224 -14.00 -2.86 2.80
N PRO A 225 -13.45 -1.67 2.46
CA PRO A 225 -14.26 -0.47 2.35
C PRO A 225 -15.31 -0.58 1.24
N ASN A 226 -16.49 -0.06 1.50
CA ASN A 226 -17.49 0.22 0.49
C ASN A 226 -17.17 1.54 -0.25
N PRO A 227 -17.94 1.97 -1.27
CA PRO A 227 -17.66 3.23 -1.99
C PRO A 227 -17.57 4.47 -1.09
N LEU A 228 -18.30 4.52 0.04
CA LEU A 228 -18.20 5.60 1.02
C LEU A 228 -16.88 5.54 1.79
N GLY A 229 -16.46 4.35 2.22
CA GLY A 229 -15.18 4.14 2.88
C GLY A 229 -13.99 4.45 1.96
N PHE A 230 -14.09 4.09 0.68
CA PHE A 230 -13.07 4.49 -0.29
C PHE A 230 -13.02 6.00 -0.52
N ALA A 231 -14.15 6.70 -0.45
CA ALA A 231 -14.15 8.17 -0.51
C ALA A 231 -13.38 8.76 0.70
N GLN A 232 -13.62 8.26 1.92
CA GLN A 232 -12.89 8.69 3.12
C GLN A 232 -11.37 8.45 2.98
N MET A 233 -10.97 7.28 2.46
CA MET A 233 -9.55 7.00 2.22
C MET A 233 -8.95 7.96 1.18
N ALA A 234 -9.68 8.25 0.10
CA ALA A 234 -9.23 9.18 -0.93
C ALA A 234 -9.05 10.60 -0.37
N ASP A 235 -10.00 11.08 0.42
CA ASP A 235 -9.94 12.41 1.05
C ASP A 235 -8.69 12.53 1.94
N CYS A 236 -8.39 11.51 2.74
CA CYS A 236 -7.19 11.47 3.58
C CYS A 236 -5.90 11.52 2.73
N VAL A 237 -5.82 10.76 1.64
CA VAL A 237 -4.65 10.77 0.73
C VAL A 237 -4.52 12.13 0.05
N VAL A 238 -5.62 12.69 -0.45
CA VAL A 238 -5.64 13.99 -1.14
C VAL A 238 -5.14 15.10 -0.21
N GLU A 239 -5.58 15.12 1.05
CA GLU A 239 -5.15 16.10 2.05
C GLU A 239 -3.63 16.01 2.30
N VAL A 240 -3.10 14.81 2.52
CA VAL A 240 -1.67 14.60 2.76
C VAL A 240 -0.84 15.01 1.53
N LEU A 241 -1.26 14.64 0.32
CA LEU A 241 -0.55 15.01 -0.89
C LEU A 241 -0.57 16.53 -1.12
N ARG A 242 -1.72 17.19 -0.98
CA ARG A 242 -1.82 18.66 -1.08
C ARG A 242 -0.92 19.34 -0.06
N SER A 243 -0.98 18.93 1.18
CA SER A 243 -0.11 19.50 2.24
C SER A 243 1.38 19.37 1.90
N LYS A 244 1.81 18.21 1.40
CA LYS A 244 3.21 17.97 1.02
C LYS A 244 3.67 18.85 -0.13
N TYR A 245 2.79 19.16 -1.09
CA TYR A 245 3.10 19.96 -2.27
C TYR A 245 2.71 21.44 -2.13
N GLY A 246 2.22 21.86 -0.95
CA GLY A 246 1.89 23.25 -0.65
C GLY A 246 0.62 23.75 -1.35
N GLU A 247 -0.39 22.90 -1.51
CA GLU A 247 -1.67 23.20 -2.16
C GLU A 247 -2.84 23.23 -1.18
#